data_68964d0031dd9c5055683a385e511b67
#
_entry.id   68964d0031dd9c5055683a385e511b67
#
_cell.length_a   1.000
_cell.length_b   1.000
_cell.length_c   1.000
_cell.angle_alpha   90.00
_cell.angle_beta   90.00
_cell.angle_gamma   90.00
#
_symmetry.space_group_name_H-M   'P 1'
#
loop_
_entity.id
_entity.type
_entity.pdbx_description
1 polymer ?
#
loop_
_entity_poly.entity_id
_entity_poly.type
_entity_poly.pdbx_seq_one_letter_code
_entity_poly.pdbx_strand_id
1 'polypeptide(L)'
;MRAPPGGEADLFQGKPDWKKLHNDPQPRLTAEEQAFLDGPVEEACRMANDFQITHELADLPPESWVYLKEHRFFAMIIKKSTADWSSSLCPSRVLQKLSGVSGILAITVGVPNSLGPGELLQHYGTDEQKDHYLPRLARGQEIPCFALTSPEAGSDAGAIPDTGIVCMGEWQGQQVLGTRLTWNKRYITLAPIATVLGLAFSAPTGSAAGWRRRFRYYLCADPDHHAGRGNWSSPLPAERTVQNGPTRGKDVFVPIDYIIGGPKMAGQGWRMLVECLSVGRGITLPSNSTGGVKSVALATGAYAHIRRQFKISIGKMEGI
;
A
#
# COMPACT_ATOMS: atom_id res chain seq x y z
N MET A 1 14.62 24.90 16.93
CA MET A 1 15.82 24.80 16.06
C MET A 1 15.42 24.01 14.83
N ARG A 2 15.59 24.54 13.62
CA ARG A 2 15.45 23.75 12.39
C ARG A 2 16.61 22.76 12.35
N ALA A 3 16.30 21.48 12.13
CA ALA A 3 17.34 20.51 11.83
C ALA A 3 18.19 21.03 10.65
N PRO A 4 19.51 20.80 10.64
CA PRO A 4 20.33 21.18 9.49
C PRO A 4 19.77 20.48 8.23
N PRO A 5 19.77 21.16 7.07
CA PRO A 5 19.31 20.56 5.84
C PRO A 5 20.09 19.26 5.58
N GLY A 6 19.36 18.17 5.41
CA GLY A 6 19.93 16.86 5.08
C GLY A 6 20.58 16.82 3.71
N GLY A 7 21.24 15.71 3.39
CA GLY A 7 21.92 15.54 2.09
C GLY A 7 20.99 15.69 0.87
N GLU A 8 19.66 15.51 1.06
CA GLU A 8 18.66 15.73 0.00
C GLU A 8 18.65 17.17 -0.51
N ALA A 9 18.80 18.15 0.37
CA ALA A 9 18.84 19.57 -0.03
C ALA A 9 20.03 19.86 -0.94
N ASP A 10 21.18 19.24 -0.66
CA ASP A 10 22.40 19.37 -1.45
C ASP A 10 22.23 18.73 -2.84
N LEU A 11 21.53 17.57 -2.91
CA LEU A 11 21.17 16.91 -4.17
C LEU A 11 20.25 17.78 -5.02
N PHE A 12 19.20 18.34 -4.44
CA PHE A 12 18.27 19.24 -5.13
C PHE A 12 18.93 20.50 -5.67
N GLN A 13 19.96 21.01 -4.99
CA GLN A 13 20.73 22.16 -5.43
C GLN A 13 21.78 21.83 -6.51
N GLY A 14 21.91 20.57 -6.89
CA GLY A 14 22.92 20.10 -7.84
C GLY A 14 24.35 20.17 -7.30
N LYS A 15 24.51 20.22 -5.99
CA LYS A 15 25.81 20.29 -5.29
C LYS A 15 25.90 19.20 -4.21
N PRO A 16 25.83 17.90 -4.58
CA PRO A 16 25.81 16.82 -3.59
C PRO A 16 27.12 16.78 -2.79
N ASP A 17 26.99 16.77 -1.48
CA ASP A 17 28.10 16.46 -0.58
C ASP A 17 28.21 14.95 -0.40
N TRP A 18 28.95 14.28 -1.28
CA TRP A 18 29.16 12.84 -1.26
C TRP A 18 29.77 12.35 0.05
N LYS A 19 30.61 13.16 0.70
CA LYS A 19 31.21 12.81 1.99
C LYS A 19 30.16 12.73 3.09
N LYS A 20 29.20 13.64 3.08
CA LYS A 20 28.05 13.62 3.99
C LYS A 20 27.21 12.36 3.80
N LEU A 21 26.88 12.03 2.53
CA LEU A 21 26.11 10.84 2.19
C LEU A 21 26.80 9.54 2.61
N HIS A 22 28.13 9.44 2.45
CA HIS A 22 28.90 8.29 2.90
C HIS A 22 29.03 8.17 4.41
N ASN A 23 28.98 9.27 5.13
CA ASN A 23 29.11 9.31 6.58
C ASN A 23 27.75 9.23 7.32
N ASP A 24 26.64 9.20 6.60
CA ASP A 24 25.34 8.99 7.24
C ASP A 24 25.32 7.65 8.00
N PRO A 25 24.94 7.66 9.27
CA PRO A 25 24.90 6.44 10.07
C PRO A 25 23.89 5.48 9.45
N GLN A 26 24.39 4.36 8.94
CA GLN A 26 23.52 3.31 8.42
C GLN A 26 22.75 2.68 9.58
N PRO A 27 21.41 2.60 9.52
CA PRO A 27 20.64 1.94 10.55
C PRO A 27 21.07 0.46 10.62
N ARG A 28 21.38 0.00 11.84
CA ARG A 28 21.72 -1.40 12.08
C ARG A 28 20.43 -2.17 12.35
N LEU A 29 20.32 -3.31 11.70
CA LEU A 29 19.24 -4.25 11.96
C LEU A 29 19.44 -4.87 13.35
N THR A 30 18.35 -5.12 14.04
CA THR A 30 18.34 -5.97 15.22
C THR A 30 18.62 -7.41 14.81
N ALA A 31 18.97 -8.28 15.76
CA ALA A 31 19.16 -9.71 15.49
C ALA A 31 17.88 -10.36 14.95
N GLU A 32 16.71 -9.95 15.43
CA GLU A 32 15.40 -10.41 14.97
C GLU A 32 15.14 -10.00 13.52
N GLU A 33 15.40 -8.76 13.16
CA GLU A 33 15.25 -8.25 11.78
C GLU A 33 16.20 -8.96 10.81
N GLN A 34 17.44 -9.18 11.24
CA GLN A 34 18.40 -9.92 10.43
C GLN A 34 17.97 -11.37 10.22
N ALA A 35 17.52 -12.05 11.28
CA ALA A 35 17.02 -13.42 11.18
C ALA A 35 15.81 -13.52 10.24
N PHE A 36 14.91 -12.53 10.26
CA PHE A 36 13.79 -12.48 9.34
C PHE A 36 14.24 -12.33 7.88
N LEU A 37 15.22 -11.47 7.63
CA LEU A 37 15.79 -11.29 6.27
C LEU A 37 16.50 -12.54 5.75
N ASP A 38 17.24 -13.22 6.61
CA ASP A 38 18.07 -14.37 6.22
C ASP A 38 17.27 -15.68 6.16
N GLY A 39 16.14 -15.75 6.84
CA GLY A 39 15.22 -16.88 6.84
C GLY A 39 13.96 -16.62 6.00
N PRO A 40 12.88 -16.08 6.60
CA PRO A 40 11.60 -15.96 5.92
C PRO A 40 11.63 -15.17 4.61
N VAL A 41 12.38 -14.06 4.54
CA VAL A 41 12.43 -13.25 3.32
C VAL A 41 13.23 -13.95 2.22
N GLU A 42 14.31 -14.63 2.59
CA GLU A 42 15.07 -15.44 1.63
C GLU A 42 14.24 -16.57 1.05
N GLU A 43 13.45 -17.26 1.88
CA GLU A 43 12.58 -18.34 1.42
C GLU A 43 11.46 -17.81 0.52
N ALA A 44 10.82 -16.69 0.87
CA ALA A 44 9.85 -16.04 0.01
C ALA A 44 10.44 -15.70 -1.38
N CYS A 45 11.71 -15.27 -1.41
CA CYS A 45 12.44 -15.04 -2.66
C CYS A 45 12.66 -16.34 -3.47
N ARG A 46 12.97 -17.45 -2.81
CA ARG A 46 13.17 -18.76 -3.49
C ARG A 46 11.86 -19.32 -4.06
N MET A 47 10.75 -19.11 -3.36
CA MET A 47 9.42 -19.53 -3.82
C MET A 47 8.94 -18.72 -5.03
N ALA A 48 9.46 -17.51 -5.23
CA ALA A 48 8.98 -16.62 -6.27
C ALA A 48 9.56 -16.99 -7.65
N ASN A 49 8.71 -17.52 -8.51
CA ASN A 49 8.97 -17.61 -9.94
C ASN A 49 8.26 -16.44 -10.64
N ASP A 50 8.99 -15.38 -10.97
CA ASP A 50 8.40 -14.16 -11.53
C ASP A 50 7.74 -14.39 -12.89
N PHE A 51 8.23 -15.31 -13.72
CA PHE A 51 7.58 -15.67 -14.96
C PHE A 51 6.21 -16.34 -14.73
N GLN A 52 6.14 -17.29 -13.81
CA GLN A 52 4.89 -17.94 -13.45
C GLN A 52 3.87 -16.96 -12.85
N ILE A 53 4.31 -16.14 -11.92
CA ILE A 53 3.50 -15.08 -11.29
C ILE A 53 2.96 -14.14 -12.35
N THR A 54 3.81 -13.70 -13.28
CA THR A 54 3.51 -12.65 -14.24
C THR A 54 2.71 -13.14 -15.44
N HIS A 55 3.07 -14.28 -16.00
CA HIS A 55 2.57 -14.72 -17.32
C HIS A 55 1.60 -15.89 -17.27
N GLU A 56 1.62 -16.68 -16.18
CA GLU A 56 0.78 -17.87 -16.08
C GLU A 56 -0.40 -17.65 -15.12
N LEU A 57 -0.11 -17.14 -13.90
CA LEU A 57 -1.12 -17.03 -12.86
C LEU A 57 -1.77 -15.64 -12.80
N ALA A 58 -1.05 -14.59 -13.16
CA ALA A 58 -1.40 -13.20 -12.91
C ALA A 58 -1.70 -12.92 -11.40
N ASP A 59 -1.11 -13.75 -10.53
CA ASP A 59 -1.22 -13.71 -9.07
C ASP A 59 -0.03 -14.45 -8.45
N LEU A 60 0.13 -14.33 -7.13
CA LEU A 60 1.05 -15.20 -6.39
C LEU A 60 0.49 -16.62 -6.32
N PRO A 61 1.36 -17.65 -6.37
CA PRO A 61 0.94 -19.02 -6.08
C PRO A 61 0.25 -19.16 -4.72
N PRO A 62 -0.74 -20.05 -4.56
CA PRO A 62 -1.45 -20.23 -3.29
C PRO A 62 -0.53 -20.50 -2.09
N GLU A 63 0.52 -21.28 -2.29
CA GLU A 63 1.53 -21.57 -1.26
C GLU A 63 2.31 -20.32 -0.84
N SER A 64 2.58 -19.39 -1.76
CA SER A 64 3.20 -18.10 -1.43
C SER A 64 2.28 -17.25 -0.55
N TRP A 65 0.98 -17.21 -0.85
CA TRP A 65 0.01 -16.53 0.00
C TRP A 65 -0.03 -17.10 1.42
N VAL A 66 -0.07 -18.41 1.56
CA VAL A 66 -0.03 -19.11 2.87
C VAL A 66 1.25 -18.72 3.60
N TYR A 67 2.39 -18.84 2.94
CA TYR A 67 3.69 -18.53 3.52
C TYR A 67 3.80 -17.08 4.01
N LEU A 68 3.38 -16.11 3.21
CA LEU A 68 3.40 -14.70 3.58
C LEU A 68 2.53 -14.39 4.81
N LYS A 69 1.37 -15.04 4.93
CA LYS A 69 0.46 -14.91 6.07
C LYS A 69 1.04 -15.53 7.33
N GLU A 70 1.54 -16.75 7.26
CA GLU A 70 2.15 -17.48 8.38
C GLU A 70 3.37 -16.76 8.95
N HIS A 71 4.22 -16.22 8.06
CA HIS A 71 5.42 -15.49 8.44
C HIS A 71 5.22 -13.98 8.65
N ARG A 72 3.96 -13.52 8.74
CA ARG A 72 3.62 -12.14 9.15
C ARG A 72 4.17 -11.03 8.25
N PHE A 73 4.30 -11.25 6.96
CA PHE A 73 4.76 -10.23 6.01
C PHE A 73 3.85 -9.00 5.94
N PHE A 74 2.61 -9.10 6.40
CA PHE A 74 1.65 -7.99 6.43
C PHE A 74 1.67 -7.20 7.75
N ALA A 75 2.54 -7.57 8.71
CA ALA A 75 2.59 -6.96 10.03
C ALA A 75 3.67 -5.88 10.20
N MET A 76 4.47 -5.59 9.16
CA MET A 76 5.69 -4.79 9.30
C MET A 76 5.50 -3.36 9.80
N ILE A 77 4.32 -2.76 9.61
CA ILE A 77 4.00 -1.43 10.14
C ILE A 77 3.13 -1.47 11.40
N ILE A 78 2.60 -2.64 11.78
CA ILE A 78 1.68 -2.77 12.89
C ILE A 78 2.47 -2.92 14.19
N LYS A 79 2.17 -2.08 15.21
CA LYS A 79 2.90 -2.09 16.48
C LYS A 79 2.75 -3.41 17.22
N LYS A 80 3.83 -3.88 17.84
CA LYS A 80 3.89 -5.12 18.62
C LYS A 80 2.84 -5.21 19.73
N SER A 81 2.49 -4.08 20.35
CA SER A 81 1.45 -4.03 21.39
C SER A 81 0.03 -4.33 20.90
N THR A 82 -0.18 -4.26 19.58
CA THR A 82 -1.51 -4.45 18.96
C THR A 82 -1.61 -5.78 18.22
N ALA A 83 -0.47 -6.37 17.88
CA ALA A 83 -0.40 -7.69 17.27
C ALA A 83 0.75 -8.44 17.94
N ASP A 84 0.61 -9.73 18.21
CA ASP A 84 1.62 -10.59 18.87
C ASP A 84 2.97 -10.68 18.10
N TRP A 85 3.30 -9.68 17.32
CA TRP A 85 4.44 -9.63 16.42
C TRP A 85 5.23 -8.32 16.57
N SER A 86 6.55 -8.39 16.40
CA SER A 86 7.41 -7.22 16.42
C SER A 86 7.32 -6.46 15.09
N SER A 87 6.89 -5.22 15.17
CA SER A 87 6.83 -4.31 14.02
C SER A 87 8.12 -3.52 13.78
N SER A 88 9.22 -3.89 14.44
CA SER A 88 10.53 -3.23 14.29
C SER A 88 11.30 -3.68 13.05
N LEU A 89 10.71 -4.57 12.23
CA LEU A 89 11.32 -5.02 10.98
C LEU A 89 11.60 -3.83 10.06
N CYS A 90 12.75 -3.84 9.43
CA CYS A 90 13.13 -2.80 8.48
C CYS A 90 12.40 -3.01 7.13
N PRO A 91 11.22 -2.41 6.89
CA PRO A 91 10.45 -2.64 5.67
C PRO A 91 11.25 -2.35 4.42
N SER A 92 12.15 -1.37 4.50
CA SER A 92 13.01 -0.99 3.38
C SER A 92 13.89 -2.15 2.91
N ARG A 93 14.55 -2.89 3.82
CA ARG A 93 15.42 -4.02 3.47
C ARG A 93 14.63 -5.20 2.92
N VAL A 94 13.50 -5.49 3.53
CA VAL A 94 12.59 -6.55 3.08
C VAL A 94 12.13 -6.27 1.65
N LEU A 95 11.58 -5.08 1.39
CA LEU A 95 11.07 -4.72 0.07
C LEU A 95 12.17 -4.65 -1.00
N GLN A 96 13.37 -4.18 -0.66
CA GLN A 96 14.51 -4.23 -1.59
C GLN A 96 14.83 -5.66 -2.00
N LYS A 97 14.81 -6.61 -1.05
CA LYS A 97 15.12 -8.01 -1.32
C LYS A 97 14.05 -8.67 -2.19
N LEU A 98 12.78 -8.51 -1.83
CA LEU A 98 11.64 -9.04 -2.59
C LEU A 98 11.59 -8.49 -4.02
N SER A 99 11.73 -7.17 -4.19
CA SER A 99 11.66 -6.52 -5.51
C SER A 99 12.88 -6.83 -6.40
N GLY A 100 13.96 -7.29 -5.81
CA GLY A 100 15.10 -7.84 -6.54
C GLY A 100 14.78 -9.15 -7.26
N VAL A 101 13.73 -9.84 -6.86
CA VAL A 101 13.28 -11.12 -7.44
C VAL A 101 11.98 -10.96 -8.22
N SER A 102 10.95 -10.36 -7.59
CA SER A 102 9.65 -10.13 -8.20
C SER A 102 9.05 -8.82 -7.75
N GLY A 103 8.74 -7.95 -8.71
CA GLY A 103 8.05 -6.68 -8.46
C GLY A 103 6.65 -6.89 -7.90
N ILE A 104 5.96 -7.95 -8.33
CA ILE A 104 4.59 -8.28 -7.89
C ILE A 104 4.60 -8.74 -6.43
N LEU A 105 5.49 -9.65 -6.07
CA LEU A 105 5.68 -10.08 -4.68
C LEU A 105 5.97 -8.88 -3.77
N ALA A 106 6.87 -8.00 -4.18
CA ALA A 106 7.24 -6.81 -3.41
C ALA A 106 6.07 -5.82 -3.26
N ILE A 107 5.27 -5.59 -4.30
CA ILE A 107 4.09 -4.72 -4.24
C ILE A 107 3.00 -5.34 -3.37
N THR A 108 2.76 -6.64 -3.48
CA THR A 108 1.77 -7.37 -2.67
C THR A 108 2.07 -7.24 -1.18
N VAL A 109 3.32 -7.36 -0.80
CA VAL A 109 3.75 -7.16 0.60
C VAL A 109 3.83 -5.67 0.96
N GLY A 110 4.29 -4.83 0.03
CA GLY A 110 4.56 -3.42 0.26
C GLY A 110 3.32 -2.57 0.50
N VAL A 111 2.23 -2.79 -0.24
CA VAL A 111 1.02 -1.98 -0.15
C VAL A 111 0.35 -2.06 1.22
N PRO A 112 0.09 -3.24 1.81
CA PRO A 112 -0.44 -3.34 3.16
C PRO A 112 0.44 -2.68 4.23
N ASN A 113 1.74 -2.64 3.97
CA ASN A 113 2.76 -2.10 4.87
C ASN A 113 3.19 -0.65 4.57
N SER A 114 2.46 0.09 3.76
CA SER A 114 2.85 1.48 3.44
C SER A 114 1.70 2.42 3.38
N LEU A 115 0.63 1.99 2.78
CA LEU A 115 -0.46 2.86 2.38
C LEU A 115 -1.79 2.14 2.56
N GLY A 116 -2.57 2.60 3.48
CA GLY A 116 -3.90 2.06 3.56
C GLY A 116 -4.49 2.03 4.95
N PRO A 117 -5.54 1.23 5.12
CA PRO A 117 -6.28 1.14 6.37
C PRO A 117 -5.42 0.88 7.61
N GLY A 118 -4.39 0.04 7.50
CA GLY A 118 -3.53 -0.31 8.65
C GLY A 118 -2.84 0.90 9.27
N GLU A 119 -2.20 1.74 8.45
CA GLU A 119 -1.53 2.96 8.91
C GLU A 119 -2.52 3.97 9.47
N LEU A 120 -3.62 4.20 8.75
CA LEU A 120 -4.68 5.12 9.19
C LEU A 120 -5.32 4.68 10.50
N LEU A 121 -5.59 3.38 10.67
CA LEU A 121 -6.14 2.81 11.90
C LEU A 121 -5.19 2.98 13.09
N GLN A 122 -3.91 2.72 12.92
CA GLN A 122 -2.93 2.89 14.00
C GLN A 122 -2.91 4.30 14.54
N HIS A 123 -2.94 5.29 13.65
CA HIS A 123 -2.85 6.70 14.03
C HIS A 123 -4.18 7.29 14.49
N TYR A 124 -5.27 6.91 13.84
CA TYR A 124 -6.56 7.61 14.00
C TYR A 124 -7.73 6.72 14.41
N GLY A 125 -7.59 5.39 14.30
CA GLY A 125 -8.66 4.45 14.67
C GLY A 125 -9.09 4.61 16.13
N THR A 126 -10.35 4.31 16.42
CA THR A 126 -10.79 4.10 17.82
C THR A 126 -10.14 2.84 18.37
N ASP A 127 -10.16 2.65 19.68
CA ASP A 127 -9.59 1.46 20.29
C ASP A 127 -10.30 0.18 19.79
N GLU A 128 -11.62 0.23 19.65
CA GLU A 128 -12.42 -0.87 19.11
C GLU A 128 -12.04 -1.19 17.65
N GLN A 129 -11.83 -0.16 16.81
CA GLN A 129 -11.38 -0.35 15.44
C GLN A 129 -9.97 -0.94 15.38
N LYS A 130 -9.05 -0.47 16.23
CA LYS A 130 -7.68 -1.01 16.31
C LYS A 130 -7.67 -2.46 16.74
N ASP A 131 -8.40 -2.79 17.80
CA ASP A 131 -8.48 -4.14 18.37
C ASP A 131 -9.12 -5.13 17.39
N HIS A 132 -10.08 -4.64 16.60
CA HIS A 132 -10.73 -5.48 15.61
C HIS A 132 -9.88 -5.71 14.36
N TYR A 133 -9.36 -4.65 13.74
CA TYR A 133 -8.73 -4.74 12.42
C TYR A 133 -7.23 -5.03 12.46
N LEU A 134 -6.45 -4.39 13.33
CA LEU A 134 -5.00 -4.47 13.27
C LEU A 134 -4.45 -5.89 13.46
N PRO A 135 -4.95 -6.72 14.39
CA PRO A 135 -4.49 -8.10 14.51
C PRO A 135 -4.82 -8.95 13.28
N ARG A 136 -5.98 -8.72 12.64
CA ARG A 136 -6.40 -9.46 11.45
C ARG A 136 -5.58 -9.06 10.23
N LEU A 137 -5.32 -7.77 10.05
CA LEU A 137 -4.42 -7.25 9.02
C LEU A 137 -3.01 -7.83 9.18
N ALA A 138 -2.46 -7.82 10.40
CA ALA A 138 -1.14 -8.37 10.70
C ALA A 138 -1.00 -9.87 10.37
N ARG A 139 -2.08 -10.63 10.55
CA ARG A 139 -2.14 -12.06 10.22
C ARG A 139 -2.47 -12.34 8.75
N GLY A 140 -2.76 -11.30 7.96
CA GLY A 140 -3.24 -11.46 6.59
C GLY A 140 -4.59 -12.19 6.49
N GLN A 141 -5.37 -12.21 7.59
CA GLN A 141 -6.76 -12.65 7.59
C GLN A 141 -7.63 -11.65 6.85
N GLU A 142 -7.27 -10.37 6.99
CA GLU A 142 -7.82 -9.27 6.22
C GLU A 142 -6.75 -8.70 5.29
N ILE A 143 -7.08 -8.51 4.03
CA ILE A 143 -6.22 -7.88 3.03
C ILE A 143 -6.79 -6.50 2.72
N PRO A 144 -6.03 -5.43 3.00
CA PRO A 144 -6.52 -4.08 2.78
C PRO A 144 -6.25 -3.61 1.35
N CYS A 145 -7.15 -2.78 0.84
CA CYS A 145 -6.85 -1.90 -0.28
C CYS A 145 -7.22 -0.44 0.04
N PHE A 146 -6.62 0.50 -0.68
CA PHE A 146 -6.85 1.92 -0.45
C PHE A 146 -7.37 2.62 -1.71
N ALA A 147 -8.68 2.92 -1.72
CA ALA A 147 -9.41 3.44 -2.85
C ALA A 147 -9.44 4.97 -2.83
N LEU A 148 -8.40 5.61 -3.41
CA LEU A 148 -8.27 7.06 -3.52
C LEU A 148 -8.56 7.55 -4.94
N THR A 149 -7.86 7.02 -5.95
CA THR A 149 -7.87 7.49 -7.33
C THR A 149 -9.21 7.23 -8.01
N SER A 150 -9.79 8.26 -8.61
CA SER A 150 -10.99 8.21 -9.44
C SER A 150 -10.65 8.45 -10.92
N PRO A 151 -11.52 8.12 -11.89
CA PRO A 151 -11.30 8.44 -13.29
C PRO A 151 -10.99 9.92 -13.55
N GLU A 152 -11.64 10.82 -12.82
CA GLU A 152 -11.53 12.27 -12.96
C GLU A 152 -10.47 12.89 -12.06
N ALA A 153 -9.98 12.16 -11.04
CA ALA A 153 -9.07 12.68 -10.03
C ALA A 153 -7.95 11.69 -9.71
N GLY A 154 -6.78 11.92 -10.28
CA GLY A 154 -5.53 11.20 -10.01
C GLY A 154 -4.61 12.00 -9.09
N SER A 155 -3.73 12.80 -9.68
CA SER A 155 -2.77 13.64 -8.93
C SER A 155 -3.46 14.70 -8.08
N ASP A 156 -4.58 15.24 -8.54
CA ASP A 156 -5.44 16.11 -7.74
C ASP A 156 -6.39 15.27 -6.88
N ALA A 157 -5.87 14.69 -5.82
CA ALA A 157 -6.66 13.92 -4.87
C ALA A 157 -7.71 14.77 -4.13
N GLY A 158 -7.60 16.10 -4.22
CA GLY A 158 -8.57 17.05 -3.68
C GLY A 158 -9.88 17.12 -4.48
N ALA A 159 -9.84 16.72 -5.74
CA ALA A 159 -10.96 16.84 -6.68
C ALA A 159 -11.79 15.56 -6.84
N ILE A 160 -11.61 14.55 -5.99
CA ILE A 160 -12.38 13.30 -6.08
C ILE A 160 -13.90 13.58 -6.11
N PRO A 161 -14.63 13.02 -7.09
CA PRO A 161 -16.05 13.24 -7.25
C PRO A 161 -16.92 12.38 -6.35
N ASP A 162 -16.33 11.33 -5.77
CA ASP A 162 -17.03 10.35 -4.96
C ASP A 162 -17.70 10.99 -3.75
N THR A 163 -18.92 10.58 -3.44
CA THR A 163 -19.76 11.26 -2.46
C THR A 163 -20.26 10.34 -1.35
N GLY A 164 -20.48 10.94 -0.18
CA GLY A 164 -21.17 10.28 0.92
C GLY A 164 -22.18 11.22 1.57
N ILE A 165 -23.45 10.81 1.60
CA ILE A 165 -24.55 11.58 2.17
C ILE A 165 -24.94 10.99 3.51
N VAL A 166 -24.83 11.77 4.59
CA VAL A 166 -25.22 11.35 5.93
C VAL A 166 -26.74 11.22 6.03
N CYS A 167 -27.22 10.07 6.47
CA CYS A 167 -28.64 9.78 6.61
C CYS A 167 -28.88 8.68 7.65
N MET A 168 -30.13 8.51 8.07
CA MET A 168 -30.57 7.30 8.76
C MET A 168 -30.75 6.18 7.74
N GLY A 169 -30.42 4.95 8.13
CA GLY A 169 -30.60 3.77 7.30
C GLY A 169 -30.65 2.50 8.13
N GLU A 170 -31.11 1.44 7.52
CA GLU A 170 -31.19 0.13 8.15
C GLU A 170 -29.84 -0.58 8.08
N TRP A 171 -29.37 -1.09 9.22
CA TRP A 171 -28.19 -1.92 9.34
C TRP A 171 -28.43 -3.03 10.36
N GLN A 172 -28.32 -4.28 9.91
CA GLN A 172 -28.56 -5.47 10.77
C GLN A 172 -29.92 -5.41 11.51
N GLY A 173 -30.97 -4.94 10.82
CA GLY A 173 -32.30 -4.83 11.36
C GLY A 173 -32.56 -3.64 12.28
N GLN A 174 -31.61 -2.72 12.40
CA GLN A 174 -31.75 -1.50 13.22
C GLN A 174 -31.61 -0.23 12.38
N GLN A 175 -32.35 0.80 12.75
CA GLN A 175 -32.20 2.14 12.17
C GLN A 175 -31.01 2.84 12.84
N VAL A 176 -29.95 3.07 12.09
CA VAL A 176 -28.72 3.72 12.58
C VAL A 176 -28.34 4.93 11.73
N LEU A 177 -27.60 5.85 12.33
CA LEU A 177 -26.99 6.94 11.58
C LEU A 177 -25.83 6.37 10.74
N GLY A 178 -25.79 6.72 9.47
CA GLY A 178 -24.77 6.25 8.55
C GLY A 178 -24.54 7.20 7.40
N THR A 179 -23.97 6.67 6.35
CA THR A 179 -23.68 7.42 5.13
C THR A 179 -24.01 6.55 3.91
N ARG A 180 -24.71 7.13 2.94
CA ARG A 180 -24.89 6.53 1.62
C ARG A 180 -23.76 6.95 0.72
N LEU A 181 -23.00 5.97 0.27
CA LEU A 181 -21.77 6.15 -0.48
C LEU A 181 -21.99 5.85 -1.96
N THR A 182 -21.47 6.72 -2.81
CA THR A 182 -21.37 6.48 -4.26
C THR A 182 -19.97 6.79 -4.70
N TRP A 183 -19.30 5.78 -5.29
CA TRP A 183 -17.91 5.91 -5.72
C TRP A 183 -17.62 5.15 -7.00
N ASN A 184 -16.61 5.62 -7.72
CA ASN A 184 -16.03 4.95 -8.88
C ASN A 184 -14.52 5.13 -8.84
N LYS A 185 -13.78 4.12 -8.37
CA LYS A 185 -12.33 4.14 -8.21
C LYS A 185 -11.66 3.25 -9.25
N ARG A 186 -10.42 3.60 -9.61
CA ARG A 186 -9.60 2.84 -10.56
C ARG A 186 -8.16 2.71 -10.08
N TYR A 187 -7.45 1.74 -10.63
CA TYR A 187 -6.04 1.48 -10.29
C TYR A 187 -5.81 1.21 -8.81
N ILE A 188 -6.75 0.49 -8.17
CA ILE A 188 -6.66 0.18 -6.74
C ILE A 188 -5.92 -1.14 -6.56
N THR A 189 -4.72 -1.05 -6.06
CA THR A 189 -3.87 -2.22 -5.82
C THR A 189 -4.48 -3.08 -4.71
N LEU A 190 -4.47 -4.39 -4.94
CA LEU A 190 -5.11 -5.44 -4.14
C LEU A 190 -6.65 -5.40 -4.12
N ALA A 191 -7.32 -4.48 -4.81
CA ALA A 191 -8.78 -4.44 -4.82
C ALA A 191 -9.47 -5.76 -5.20
N PRO A 192 -8.97 -6.55 -6.19
CA PRO A 192 -9.60 -7.82 -6.55
C PRO A 192 -9.66 -8.86 -5.43
N ILE A 193 -8.73 -8.80 -4.49
CA ILE A 193 -8.61 -9.76 -3.38
C ILE A 193 -8.83 -9.12 -2.00
N ALA A 194 -9.11 -7.81 -1.97
CA ALA A 194 -9.26 -7.10 -0.72
C ALA A 194 -10.50 -7.54 0.06
N THR A 195 -10.34 -7.70 1.36
CA THR A 195 -11.41 -7.93 2.32
C THR A 195 -11.74 -6.67 3.13
N VAL A 196 -10.82 -5.68 3.12
CA VAL A 196 -11.01 -4.38 3.76
C VAL A 196 -10.76 -3.27 2.75
N LEU A 197 -11.77 -2.44 2.52
CA LEU A 197 -11.71 -1.29 1.63
C LEU A 197 -11.54 0.00 2.44
N GLY A 198 -10.39 0.64 2.36
CA GLY A 198 -10.20 2.03 2.77
C GLY A 198 -10.67 2.97 1.65
N LEU A 199 -11.80 3.63 1.83
CA LEU A 199 -12.42 4.47 0.81
C LEU A 199 -12.29 5.96 1.14
N ALA A 200 -11.69 6.72 0.21
CA ALA A 200 -11.70 8.17 0.23
C ALA A 200 -12.89 8.73 -0.55
N PHE A 201 -13.66 9.62 0.08
CA PHE A 201 -14.79 10.29 -0.55
C PHE A 201 -15.02 11.68 0.04
N SER A 202 -15.81 12.47 -0.65
CA SER A 202 -16.21 13.83 -0.26
C SER A 202 -17.63 13.81 0.31
N ALA A 203 -17.87 14.54 1.40
CA ALA A 203 -19.23 14.72 1.91
C ALA A 203 -19.61 16.20 1.85
N PRO A 204 -20.78 16.53 1.29
CA PRO A 204 -21.30 17.89 1.35
C PRO A 204 -21.58 18.27 2.82
N THR A 205 -21.11 19.46 3.24
CA THR A 205 -21.51 20.04 4.51
C THR A 205 -22.77 20.83 4.29
N GLY A 206 -23.87 20.38 4.89
CA GLY A 206 -25.20 21.00 4.72
C GLY A 206 -25.31 22.38 5.33
N SER A 207 -24.92 23.40 4.59
CA SER A 207 -25.50 24.75 4.67
C SER A 207 -25.45 25.37 3.27
N ALA A 208 -26.54 25.96 2.84
CA ALA A 208 -26.75 26.50 1.50
C ALA A 208 -25.85 27.68 1.07
N ALA A 209 -24.83 28.03 1.86
CA ALA A 209 -24.01 29.22 1.65
C ALA A 209 -22.53 28.95 1.39
N GLY A 210 -22.09 27.71 1.24
CA GLY A 210 -20.70 27.43 0.91
C GLY A 210 -20.38 25.93 0.84
N TRP A 211 -20.35 25.41 -0.36
CA TRP A 211 -19.95 24.03 -0.65
C TRP A 211 -18.47 23.81 -0.31
N ARG A 212 -18.14 23.65 0.97
CA ARG A 212 -16.83 23.15 1.36
C ARG A 212 -16.91 21.64 1.39
N ARG A 213 -16.35 20.98 0.39
CA ARG A 213 -16.17 19.53 0.38
C ARG A 213 -15.23 19.15 1.50
N ARG A 214 -15.66 18.29 2.43
CA ARG A 214 -14.79 17.73 3.48
C ARG A 214 -14.49 16.28 3.15
N PHE A 215 -13.21 15.96 3.10
CA PHE A 215 -12.74 14.60 2.90
C PHE A 215 -13.06 13.72 4.10
N ARG A 216 -13.53 12.52 3.83
CA ARG A 216 -13.77 11.49 4.84
C ARG A 216 -13.19 10.17 4.36
N TYR A 217 -12.75 9.33 5.31
CA TYR A 217 -12.33 7.97 5.04
C TYR A 217 -13.23 7.00 5.76
N TYR A 218 -13.67 5.98 5.06
CA TYR A 218 -14.41 4.87 5.61
C TYR A 218 -13.59 3.60 5.49
N LEU A 219 -13.68 2.76 6.52
CA LEU A 219 -13.37 1.35 6.44
C LEU A 219 -14.67 0.62 6.10
N CYS A 220 -14.71 -0.01 4.96
CA CYS A 220 -15.68 -1.04 4.66
C CYS A 220 -15.01 -2.38 4.93
N ALA A 221 -15.33 -2.99 6.05
CA ALA A 221 -15.01 -4.37 6.28
C ALA A 221 -16.08 -5.25 5.62
N ASP A 222 -15.62 -6.35 5.04
CA ASP A 222 -16.40 -7.40 4.44
C ASP A 222 -17.21 -7.02 3.19
N PRO A 223 -16.66 -7.33 2.01
CA PRO A 223 -17.37 -7.20 0.75
C PRO A 223 -18.64 -8.07 0.67
N ASP A 224 -18.77 -9.15 1.47
CA ASP A 224 -19.90 -10.06 1.42
C ASP A 224 -21.18 -9.57 2.13
N HIS A 225 -21.05 -8.61 3.04
CA HIS A 225 -22.18 -8.11 3.84
C HIS A 225 -22.82 -6.81 3.35
N HIS A 226 -22.33 -6.21 2.26
CA HIS A 226 -22.92 -4.98 1.74
C HIS A 226 -23.89 -5.26 0.59
N ALA A 227 -25.17 -5.11 0.84
CA ALA A 227 -26.20 -5.03 -0.19
C ALA A 227 -25.91 -3.84 -1.10
N GLY A 228 -25.37 -4.09 -2.28
CA GLY A 228 -24.99 -3.04 -3.24
C GLY A 228 -23.77 -3.42 -4.09
N ARG A 229 -23.33 -4.67 -4.04
CA ARG A 229 -22.33 -5.19 -4.96
C ARG A 229 -22.81 -5.11 -6.40
N GLY A 230 -22.42 -4.08 -7.11
CA GLY A 230 -22.17 -4.24 -8.52
C GLY A 230 -20.99 -5.18 -8.65
N ASN A 231 -21.18 -6.28 -9.41
CA ASN A 231 -20.18 -7.30 -9.67
C ASN A 231 -18.77 -6.73 -9.68
N TRP A 232 -17.93 -7.23 -8.78
CA TRP A 232 -16.49 -7.09 -8.81
C TRP A 232 -15.91 -7.93 -9.96
N SER A 233 -16.46 -7.78 -11.14
CA SER A 233 -15.84 -8.28 -12.34
C SER A 233 -14.76 -7.27 -12.71
N SER A 234 -13.58 -7.43 -12.16
CA SER A 234 -12.41 -6.93 -12.83
C SER A 234 -12.21 -7.79 -14.07
N PRO A 235 -12.48 -7.30 -15.29
CA PRO A 235 -11.83 -7.87 -16.42
C PRO A 235 -10.36 -7.49 -16.23
N LEU A 236 -9.54 -8.43 -15.76
CA LEU A 236 -8.11 -8.32 -15.85
C LEU A 236 -7.82 -8.16 -17.36
N PRO A 237 -7.30 -7.02 -17.82
CA PRO A 237 -6.68 -7.02 -19.12
C PRO A 237 -5.59 -8.08 -19.07
N ALA A 238 -5.51 -8.96 -20.03
CA ALA A 238 -4.66 -10.14 -20.11
C ALA A 238 -3.13 -9.89 -19.95
N GLU A 239 -2.73 -8.68 -19.60
CA GLU A 239 -1.32 -8.25 -19.53
C GLU A 239 -0.95 -7.63 -18.16
N ARG A 240 -1.79 -7.74 -17.13
CA ARG A 240 -1.50 -7.10 -15.83
C ARG A 240 -1.35 -8.11 -14.71
N THR A 241 -0.16 -8.21 -14.24
CA THR A 241 0.35 -9.15 -13.27
C THR A 241 0.23 -8.69 -11.81
N VAL A 242 -0.14 -7.44 -11.57
CA VAL A 242 -0.43 -6.91 -10.23
C VAL A 242 -1.94 -6.99 -10.01
N GLN A 243 -2.36 -7.50 -8.84
CA GLN A 243 -3.75 -7.47 -8.39
C GLN A 243 -4.23 -6.02 -8.25
N ASN A 244 -4.63 -5.44 -9.37
CA ASN A 244 -5.02 -4.05 -9.48
C ASN A 244 -6.34 -3.94 -10.23
N GLY A 245 -7.33 -3.33 -9.62
CA GLY A 245 -8.67 -3.28 -10.20
C GLY A 245 -9.45 -2.03 -9.82
N PRO A 246 -10.59 -1.81 -10.51
CA PRO A 246 -11.56 -0.81 -10.12
C PRO A 246 -12.36 -1.28 -8.92
N THR A 247 -12.88 -0.34 -8.15
CA THR A 247 -13.94 -0.59 -7.17
C THR A 247 -15.06 0.43 -7.33
N ARG A 248 -16.30 -0.02 -7.29
CA ARG A 248 -17.48 0.82 -7.51
C ARG A 248 -18.57 0.48 -6.51
N GLY A 249 -19.29 1.50 -6.12
CA GLY A 249 -20.52 1.36 -5.32
C GLY A 249 -21.49 2.49 -5.67
N LYS A 250 -22.76 2.19 -5.65
CA LYS A 250 -23.83 3.16 -5.88
C LYS A 250 -24.83 3.08 -4.75
N ASP A 251 -25.00 4.19 -4.03
CA ASP A 251 -25.97 4.32 -2.94
C ASP A 251 -25.81 3.25 -1.83
N VAL A 252 -24.57 2.87 -1.52
CA VAL A 252 -24.25 1.86 -0.50
C VAL A 252 -24.32 2.49 0.88
N PHE A 253 -25.20 1.97 1.75
CA PHE A 253 -25.32 2.44 3.12
C PHE A 253 -24.27 1.80 4.02
N VAL A 254 -23.58 2.63 4.83
CA VAL A 254 -22.57 2.19 5.80
C VAL A 254 -22.79 2.97 7.10
N PRO A 255 -22.77 2.32 8.27
CA PRO A 255 -22.88 3.00 9.57
C PRO A 255 -21.80 4.06 9.77
N ILE A 256 -22.11 5.10 10.50
CA ILE A 256 -21.19 6.24 10.74
C ILE A 256 -19.94 5.82 11.50
N ASP A 257 -20.01 4.77 12.32
CA ASP A 257 -18.90 4.24 13.12
C ASP A 257 -17.79 3.56 12.30
N TYR A 258 -18.08 3.29 11.01
CA TYR A 258 -17.05 2.84 10.06
C TYR A 258 -16.13 3.97 9.58
N ILE A 259 -16.37 5.22 9.94
CA ILE A 259 -15.38 6.29 9.75
C ILE A 259 -14.14 5.95 10.61
N ILE A 260 -12.96 6.01 10.00
CA ILE A 260 -11.71 5.82 10.76
C ILE A 260 -11.63 6.89 11.85
N GLY A 261 -11.52 6.45 13.10
CA GLY A 261 -11.56 7.31 14.28
C GLY A 261 -12.95 7.75 14.71
N GLY A 262 -14.00 7.17 14.09
CA GLY A 262 -15.39 7.43 14.42
C GLY A 262 -15.90 8.80 13.96
N PRO A 263 -17.13 9.17 14.36
CA PRO A 263 -17.79 10.40 13.91
C PRO A 263 -16.99 11.70 14.21
N LYS A 264 -16.17 11.70 15.27
CA LYS A 264 -15.33 12.85 15.67
C LYS A 264 -14.27 13.19 14.63
N MET A 265 -13.80 12.19 13.88
CA MET A 265 -12.81 12.35 12.83
C MET A 265 -13.41 12.67 11.46
N ALA A 266 -14.74 12.76 11.38
CA ALA A 266 -15.42 13.16 10.15
C ALA A 266 -14.94 14.54 9.67
N GLY A 267 -14.49 14.61 8.41
CA GLY A 267 -13.93 15.83 7.82
C GLY A 267 -12.43 16.03 8.00
N GLN A 268 -11.73 15.15 8.72
CA GLN A 268 -10.27 15.20 8.90
C GLN A 268 -9.49 14.34 7.86
N GLY A 269 -10.17 13.75 6.91
CA GLY A 269 -9.58 12.79 5.97
C GLY A 269 -8.39 13.33 5.18
N TRP A 270 -8.41 14.62 4.79
CA TRP A 270 -7.26 15.22 4.10
C TRP A 270 -6.00 15.25 4.98
N ARG A 271 -6.16 15.64 6.22
CA ARG A 271 -5.07 15.62 7.21
C ARG A 271 -4.54 14.21 7.39
N MET A 272 -5.42 13.23 7.60
CA MET A 272 -5.06 11.81 7.73
C MET A 272 -4.27 11.32 6.52
N LEU A 273 -4.72 11.70 5.31
CA LEU A 273 -4.05 11.34 4.06
C LEU A 273 -2.62 11.87 4.03
N VAL A 274 -2.45 13.16 4.25
CA VAL A 274 -1.14 13.81 4.15
C VAL A 274 -0.16 13.28 5.20
N GLU A 275 -0.62 13.11 6.44
CA GLU A 275 0.24 12.65 7.54
C GLU A 275 0.66 11.18 7.38
N CYS A 276 -0.24 10.29 6.93
CA CYS A 276 0.06 8.87 6.81
C CYS A 276 0.72 8.49 5.48
N LEU A 277 0.34 9.13 4.36
CA LEU A 277 0.88 8.79 3.04
C LEU A 277 2.35 9.17 2.87
N SER A 278 2.80 10.25 3.46
CA SER A 278 4.13 10.80 3.20
C SER A 278 5.24 9.88 3.73
N VAL A 279 5.10 9.33 4.92
CA VAL A 279 6.12 8.51 5.57
C VAL A 279 6.26 7.16 4.89
N GLY A 280 5.18 6.39 4.79
CA GLY A 280 5.20 5.05 4.18
C GLY A 280 5.67 5.10 2.72
N ARG A 281 5.18 6.07 1.96
CA ARG A 281 5.54 6.24 0.54
C ARG A 281 7.02 6.58 0.33
N GLY A 282 7.60 7.39 1.21
CA GLY A 282 9.02 7.75 1.18
C GLY A 282 9.96 6.56 1.44
N ILE A 283 9.46 5.47 2.02
CA ILE A 283 10.23 4.26 2.33
C ILE A 283 9.98 3.17 1.29
N THR A 284 8.70 2.83 1.05
CA THR A 284 8.34 1.61 0.30
C THR A 284 8.62 1.72 -1.19
N LEU A 285 8.26 2.83 -1.83
CA LEU A 285 8.51 3.03 -3.27
C LEU A 285 10.00 3.11 -3.61
N PRO A 286 10.84 3.92 -2.90
CA PRO A 286 12.28 3.93 -3.14
C PRO A 286 12.93 2.57 -2.87
N SER A 287 12.44 1.82 -1.90
CA SER A 287 12.96 0.49 -1.58
C SER A 287 12.70 -0.50 -2.72
N ASN A 288 11.48 -0.54 -3.23
CA ASN A 288 11.13 -1.37 -4.39
C ASN A 288 11.95 -0.98 -5.62
N SER A 289 12.06 0.32 -5.90
CA SER A 289 12.86 0.81 -7.03
C SER A 289 14.34 0.44 -6.89
N THR A 290 14.90 0.55 -5.67
CA THR A 290 16.30 0.19 -5.39
C THR A 290 16.54 -1.31 -5.62
N GLY A 291 15.63 -2.19 -5.19
CA GLY A 291 15.73 -3.62 -5.43
C GLY A 291 15.69 -3.95 -6.93
N GLY A 292 14.75 -3.37 -7.67
CA GLY A 292 14.66 -3.52 -9.12
C GLY A 292 15.93 -3.05 -9.83
N VAL A 293 16.48 -1.88 -9.46
CA VAL A 293 17.73 -1.35 -10.03
C VAL A 293 18.90 -2.29 -9.77
N LYS A 294 19.01 -2.88 -8.58
CA LYS A 294 20.06 -3.88 -8.28
C LYS A 294 19.99 -5.08 -9.23
N SER A 295 18.80 -5.62 -9.46
CA SER A 295 18.62 -6.75 -10.38
C SER A 295 18.92 -6.38 -11.82
N VAL A 296 18.47 -5.21 -12.27
CA VAL A 296 18.77 -4.69 -13.61
C VAL A 296 20.28 -4.49 -13.79
N ALA A 297 20.97 -3.94 -12.81
CA ALA A 297 22.43 -3.75 -12.86
C ALA A 297 23.17 -5.09 -13.01
N LEU A 298 22.77 -6.12 -12.21
CA LEU A 298 23.35 -7.47 -12.33
C LEU A 298 23.07 -8.09 -13.71
N ALA A 299 21.83 -8.02 -14.18
CA ALA A 299 21.45 -8.56 -15.49
C ALA A 299 22.16 -7.86 -16.63
N THR A 300 22.28 -6.52 -16.58
CA THR A 300 22.98 -5.71 -17.58
C THR A 300 24.45 -6.05 -17.62
N GLY A 301 25.11 -6.17 -16.47
CA GLY A 301 26.51 -6.57 -16.38
C GLY A 301 26.74 -7.96 -16.95
N ALA A 302 25.92 -8.95 -16.59
CA ALA A 302 26.00 -10.30 -17.14
C ALA A 302 25.78 -10.31 -18.66
N TYR A 303 24.77 -9.58 -19.14
CA TYR A 303 24.48 -9.46 -20.57
C TYR A 303 25.64 -8.85 -21.34
N ALA A 304 26.28 -7.80 -20.82
CA ALA A 304 27.43 -7.15 -21.42
C ALA A 304 28.63 -8.10 -21.59
N HIS A 305 28.78 -9.08 -20.70
CA HIS A 305 29.80 -10.12 -20.82
C HIS A 305 29.45 -11.19 -21.87
N ILE A 306 28.19 -11.56 -22.00
CA ILE A 306 27.74 -12.67 -22.86
C ILE A 306 27.50 -12.19 -24.29
N ARG A 307 26.84 -11.05 -24.45
CA ARG A 307 26.49 -10.51 -25.76
C ARG A 307 27.75 -10.13 -26.54
N ARG A 308 27.85 -10.60 -27.78
CA ARG A 308 28.96 -10.28 -28.67
C ARG A 308 28.50 -9.51 -29.89
N GLN A 309 29.28 -8.50 -30.25
CA GLN A 309 29.23 -7.79 -31.54
C GLN A 309 30.67 -7.58 -32.00
N PHE A 310 30.87 -7.60 -33.32
CA PHE A 310 32.22 -7.47 -33.92
C PHE A 310 33.26 -8.46 -33.35
N LYS A 311 32.80 -9.65 -32.95
CA LYS A 311 33.61 -10.76 -32.39
C LYS A 311 34.12 -10.55 -30.94
N ILE A 312 33.77 -9.44 -30.29
CA ILE A 312 34.10 -9.17 -28.90
C ILE A 312 32.82 -9.03 -28.06
N SER A 313 32.93 -9.21 -26.73
CA SER A 313 31.81 -8.90 -25.85
C SER A 313 31.56 -7.40 -25.82
N ILE A 314 30.29 -6.99 -25.77
CA ILE A 314 29.94 -5.56 -25.81
C ILE A 314 30.49 -4.79 -24.61
N GLY A 315 30.62 -5.42 -23.43
CA GLY A 315 31.25 -4.81 -22.25
C GLY A 315 32.74 -4.49 -22.38
N LYS A 316 33.38 -4.85 -23.52
CA LYS A 316 34.76 -4.45 -23.88
C LYS A 316 34.78 -3.27 -24.84
N MET A 317 33.64 -2.76 -25.25
CA MET A 317 33.54 -1.62 -26.13
C MET A 317 33.59 -0.33 -25.33
N GLU A 318 34.23 0.70 -25.89
CA GLU A 318 34.25 2.03 -25.31
C GLU A 318 32.82 2.59 -25.25
N GLY A 319 32.43 3.09 -24.09
CA GLY A 319 31.10 3.68 -23.89
C GLY A 319 30.00 2.73 -23.42
N ILE A 320 30.27 1.47 -23.10
CA ILE A 320 29.32 0.51 -22.52
C ILE A 320 29.70 0.13 -21.09
#